data_fa2d1b73accaaa970983bba7ec9d876b
#
_entry.id   fa2d1b73accaaa970983bba7ec9d876b
#
_cell.length_a   1.000
_cell.length_b   1.000
_cell.length_c   1.000
_cell.angle_alpha   90.00
_cell.angle_beta   90.00
_cell.angle_gamma   90.00
#
_symmetry.space_group_name_H-M   'P 1'
#
loop_
_entity.id
_entity.type
_entity.pdbx_description
1 polymer ?
#
loop_
_entity_poly.entity_id
_entity_poly.type
_entity_poly.pdbx_seq_one_letter_code
_entity_poly.pdbx_strand_id
1 'polypeptide(L)'
;MGRISRANNKLIWTFNGEKMVIEPWGRNSLRVRSTMMGDIQETDYALLPITKAAGAVVEITQHQGVIINGKIKAVLTEDPWSKTGTIAYYNQENRLLLEEQGWHGALNLYARKFKPILGGDYRLTVSFESQEEEKLFGMGQYQQEVMDLKYCSLELAHRNSQASVPFLLSSRGYGFLWHNPAVGKVTFGKNVTQWESYSTKQLDYWITAGDTPAEIEEAYAEATGKVPMMPEYGLGFWQCKLRYWNQEQV
;
A
#
# COMPACT_ATOMS: atom_id res chain seq x y z
N MET A 1 13.75 -15.10 -18.36
CA MET A 1 14.58 -13.95 -18.03
C MET A 1 13.63 -12.82 -17.67
N GLY A 2 13.75 -12.25 -16.47
CA GLY A 2 12.99 -11.08 -16.11
C GLY A 2 13.33 -9.92 -17.04
N ARG A 3 12.40 -9.05 -17.30
CA ARG A 3 12.59 -7.88 -18.15
C ARG A 3 12.20 -6.63 -17.38
N ILE A 4 13.18 -5.79 -17.11
CA ILE A 4 12.97 -4.42 -16.62
C ILE A 4 12.88 -3.52 -17.85
N SER A 5 11.84 -2.69 -17.92
CA SER A 5 11.60 -1.76 -19.02
C SER A 5 10.98 -0.46 -18.51
N ARG A 6 10.98 0.57 -19.37
CA ARG A 6 10.38 1.86 -19.08
C ARG A 6 9.34 2.19 -20.15
N ALA A 7 8.21 2.70 -19.71
CA ALA A 7 7.23 3.34 -20.60
C ALA A 7 6.86 4.71 -20.02
N ASN A 8 7.25 5.77 -20.71
CA ASN A 8 7.16 7.14 -20.22
C ASN A 8 7.88 7.29 -18.86
N ASN A 9 7.12 7.67 -17.82
CA ASN A 9 7.58 7.82 -16.43
C ASN A 9 7.26 6.60 -15.56
N LYS A 10 6.95 5.44 -16.14
CA LYS A 10 6.63 4.19 -15.43
C LYS A 10 7.79 3.21 -15.54
N LEU A 11 8.09 2.54 -14.44
CA LEU A 11 8.99 1.41 -14.39
C LEU A 11 8.16 0.14 -14.47
N ILE A 12 8.51 -0.75 -15.39
CA ILE A 12 7.78 -2.00 -15.67
C ILE A 12 8.72 -3.18 -15.49
N TRP A 13 8.25 -4.20 -14.81
CA TRP A 13 8.94 -5.48 -14.70
C TRP A 13 8.01 -6.63 -15.05
N THR A 14 8.56 -7.63 -15.76
CA THR A 14 7.81 -8.82 -16.13
C THR A 14 8.66 -10.07 -15.92
N PHE A 15 8.08 -11.07 -15.28
CA PHE A 15 8.72 -12.38 -15.10
C PHE A 15 7.67 -13.45 -14.80
N ASN A 16 7.79 -14.59 -15.46
CA ASN A 16 6.99 -15.80 -15.18
C ASN A 16 5.46 -15.54 -15.08
N GLY A 17 4.94 -14.75 -16.00
CA GLY A 17 3.52 -14.38 -16.03
C GLY A 17 3.14 -13.21 -15.14
N GLU A 18 4.00 -12.77 -14.22
CA GLU A 18 3.80 -11.53 -13.46
C GLU A 18 4.18 -10.32 -14.30
N LYS A 19 3.31 -9.29 -14.27
CA LYS A 19 3.57 -7.97 -14.81
C LYS A 19 3.36 -6.95 -13.71
N MET A 20 4.41 -6.19 -13.39
CA MET A 20 4.36 -5.15 -12.37
C MET A 20 4.66 -3.78 -12.98
N VAL A 21 3.94 -2.78 -12.52
CA VAL A 21 4.09 -1.38 -12.91
C VAL A 21 4.26 -0.53 -11.66
N ILE A 22 5.32 0.28 -11.62
CA ILE A 22 5.57 1.30 -10.62
C ILE A 22 5.49 2.65 -11.32
N GLU A 23 4.61 3.52 -10.85
CA GLU A 23 4.37 4.81 -11.47
C GLU A 23 4.22 5.93 -10.44
N PRO A 24 4.56 7.18 -10.80
CA PRO A 24 4.35 8.31 -9.90
C PRO A 24 2.85 8.56 -9.72
N TRP A 25 2.42 8.82 -8.48
CA TRP A 25 1.04 9.06 -8.17
C TRP A 25 0.88 10.15 -7.10
N GLY A 26 0.88 11.40 -7.55
CA GLY A 26 0.94 12.56 -6.68
C GLY A 26 2.38 12.98 -6.33
N ARG A 27 2.50 13.94 -5.43
CA ARG A 27 3.78 14.47 -4.96
C ARG A 27 4.41 13.50 -3.96
N ASN A 28 5.68 13.18 -4.15
CA ASN A 28 6.46 12.30 -3.26
C ASN A 28 5.88 10.88 -3.11
N SER A 29 5.14 10.39 -4.10
CA SER A 29 4.37 9.17 -3.96
C SER A 29 4.43 8.30 -5.21
N LEU A 30 4.30 7.00 -5.02
CA LEU A 30 4.29 5.98 -6.06
C LEU A 30 3.08 5.07 -5.90
N ARG A 31 2.51 4.61 -7.02
CA ARG A 31 1.53 3.52 -7.06
C ARG A 31 2.19 2.29 -7.65
N VAL A 32 2.00 1.16 -7.02
CA VAL A 32 2.52 -0.12 -7.48
C VAL A 32 1.35 -1.05 -7.76
N ARG A 33 1.32 -1.57 -8.97
CA ARG A 33 0.33 -2.54 -9.41
C ARG A 33 1.01 -3.76 -9.99
N SER A 34 0.51 -4.94 -9.65
CA SER A 34 1.01 -6.19 -10.24
C SER A 34 -0.13 -7.15 -10.49
N THR A 35 -0.04 -7.89 -11.60
CA THR A 35 -1.03 -8.91 -11.98
C THR A 35 -0.31 -10.16 -12.49
N MET A 36 -1.01 -11.29 -12.42
CA MET A 36 -0.54 -12.56 -12.90
C MET A 36 -1.32 -12.96 -14.16
N MET A 37 -0.61 -13.29 -15.25
CA MET A 37 -1.19 -13.79 -16.50
C MET A 37 -2.27 -12.86 -17.12
N GLY A 38 -2.16 -11.55 -16.90
CA GLY A 38 -3.13 -10.57 -17.40
C GLY A 38 -2.56 -9.17 -17.56
N ASP A 39 -3.43 -8.23 -17.87
CA ASP A 39 -3.09 -6.80 -17.93
C ASP A 39 -3.49 -6.07 -16.67
N ILE A 40 -2.74 -5.00 -16.36
CA ILE A 40 -3.05 -4.09 -15.27
C ILE A 40 -4.41 -3.45 -15.51
N GLN A 41 -5.31 -3.55 -14.55
CA GLN A 41 -6.61 -2.92 -14.59
C GLN A 41 -6.51 -1.47 -14.10
N GLU A 42 -7.09 -0.56 -14.86
CA GLU A 42 -7.17 0.86 -14.51
C GLU A 42 -8.43 1.10 -13.65
N THR A 43 -8.41 0.64 -12.42
CA THR A 43 -9.49 0.83 -11.46
C THR A 43 -9.04 1.75 -10.34
N ASP A 44 -9.85 2.74 -10.02
CA ASP A 44 -9.62 3.66 -8.93
C ASP A 44 -10.75 3.50 -7.92
N TYR A 45 -10.41 2.98 -6.73
CA TYR A 45 -11.37 2.80 -5.64
C TYR A 45 -11.35 4.00 -4.68
N ALA A 46 -10.17 4.29 -4.11
CA ALA A 46 -9.97 5.40 -3.17
C ALA A 46 -9.03 6.48 -3.72
N LEU A 47 -8.18 6.13 -4.69
CA LEU A 47 -7.26 7.08 -5.29
C LEU A 47 -7.95 7.94 -6.34
N LEU A 48 -7.75 9.23 -6.27
CA LEU A 48 -8.18 10.16 -7.31
C LEU A 48 -7.29 10.03 -8.55
N PRO A 49 -7.83 10.31 -9.76
CA PRO A 49 -7.03 10.41 -10.97
C PRO A 49 -5.92 11.45 -10.80
N ILE A 50 -4.71 11.14 -11.25
CA ILE A 50 -3.59 12.07 -11.13
C ILE A 50 -3.78 13.28 -12.03
N THR A 51 -3.79 14.47 -11.43
CA THR A 51 -3.77 15.74 -12.17
C THR A 51 -2.37 16.32 -12.32
N LYS A 52 -1.40 15.93 -11.49
CA LYS A 52 -0.01 16.43 -11.51
C LYS A 52 0.94 15.34 -11.00
N ALA A 53 1.60 14.64 -11.91
CA ALA A 53 2.84 13.96 -11.56
C ALA A 53 3.97 15.00 -11.60
N ALA A 54 4.73 15.16 -10.53
CA ALA A 54 6.05 15.80 -10.62
C ALA A 54 6.88 14.98 -11.62
N GLY A 55 7.87 15.61 -12.28
CA GLY A 55 8.70 14.95 -13.29
C GLY A 55 9.47 13.78 -12.68
N ALA A 56 8.85 12.60 -12.66
CA ALA A 56 9.51 11.41 -12.16
C ALA A 56 10.65 10.97 -13.09
N VAL A 57 11.75 10.56 -12.50
CA VAL A 57 12.94 10.07 -13.22
C VAL A 57 12.95 8.56 -13.14
N VAL A 58 13.12 7.88 -14.28
CA VAL A 58 13.27 6.43 -14.37
C VAL A 58 14.60 6.08 -15.00
N GLU A 59 15.40 5.31 -14.28
CA GLU A 59 16.69 4.78 -14.72
C GLU A 59 16.66 3.26 -14.72
N ILE A 60 17.30 2.64 -15.71
CA ILE A 60 17.33 1.19 -15.85
C ILE A 60 18.76 0.73 -16.15
N THR A 61 19.18 -0.29 -15.43
CA THR A 61 20.37 -1.10 -15.72
C THR A 61 19.95 -2.54 -16.06
N GLN A 62 20.91 -3.42 -16.27
CA GLN A 62 20.65 -4.82 -16.64
C GLN A 62 19.81 -5.58 -15.59
N HIS A 63 19.99 -5.30 -14.30
CA HIS A 63 19.36 -6.02 -13.19
C HIS A 63 18.64 -5.12 -12.20
N GLN A 64 18.54 -3.84 -12.51
CA GLN A 64 17.94 -2.88 -11.59
C GLN A 64 17.19 -1.79 -12.35
N GLY A 65 16.03 -1.45 -11.83
CA GLY A 65 15.24 -0.29 -12.23
C GLY A 65 15.04 0.65 -11.04
N VAL A 66 15.21 1.93 -11.27
CA VAL A 66 15.02 2.98 -10.26
C VAL A 66 13.96 3.94 -10.75
N ILE A 67 13.02 4.28 -9.88
CA ILE A 67 12.07 5.37 -10.11
C ILE A 67 12.12 6.34 -8.93
N ILE A 68 12.24 7.63 -9.23
CA ILE A 68 12.30 8.71 -8.24
C ILE A 68 11.15 9.66 -8.52
N ASN A 69 10.36 9.96 -7.50
CA ASN A 69 9.30 10.97 -7.56
C ASN A 69 9.32 11.84 -6.28
N GLY A 70 9.91 13.02 -6.39
CA GLY A 70 10.12 13.92 -5.24
C GLY A 70 10.95 13.26 -4.14
N LYS A 71 10.37 13.10 -2.95
CA LYS A 71 11.08 12.56 -1.76
C LYS A 71 11.17 11.04 -1.74
N ILE A 72 10.47 10.32 -2.63
CA ILE A 72 10.48 8.86 -2.65
C ILE A 72 11.28 8.30 -3.82
N LYS A 73 12.06 7.28 -3.55
CA LYS A 73 12.78 6.47 -4.53
C LYS A 73 12.41 5.01 -4.34
N ALA A 74 11.97 4.34 -5.40
CA ALA A 74 11.83 2.90 -5.44
C ALA A 74 12.95 2.28 -6.28
N VAL A 75 13.56 1.24 -5.75
CA VAL A 75 14.61 0.45 -6.41
C VAL A 75 14.08 -0.95 -6.58
N LEU A 76 13.81 -1.32 -7.82
CA LEU A 76 13.49 -2.68 -8.21
C LEU A 76 14.79 -3.42 -8.55
N THR A 77 15.05 -4.50 -7.86
CA THR A 77 16.24 -5.35 -8.10
C THR A 77 15.81 -6.74 -8.53
N GLU A 78 16.32 -7.20 -9.67
CA GLU A 78 16.16 -8.58 -10.12
C GLU A 78 17.29 -9.45 -9.56
N ASP A 79 16.92 -10.48 -8.83
CA ASP A 79 17.86 -11.46 -8.34
C ASP A 79 18.53 -12.23 -9.51
N PRO A 80 19.85 -12.31 -9.56
CA PRO A 80 20.57 -12.91 -10.70
C PRO A 80 20.27 -14.40 -10.92
N TRP A 81 19.84 -15.12 -9.88
CA TRP A 81 19.63 -16.57 -9.91
C TRP A 81 18.14 -16.92 -10.10
N SER A 82 17.29 -16.46 -9.20
CA SER A 82 15.86 -16.76 -9.24
C SER A 82 15.09 -15.94 -10.27
N LYS A 83 15.66 -14.82 -10.72
CA LYS A 83 15.05 -13.85 -11.62
C LYS A 83 13.81 -13.16 -11.03
N THR A 84 13.55 -13.33 -9.75
CA THR A 84 12.48 -12.60 -9.05
C THR A 84 12.87 -11.14 -8.82
N GLY A 85 11.91 -10.25 -8.93
CA GLY A 85 12.10 -8.84 -8.66
C GLY A 85 11.58 -8.48 -7.27
N THR A 86 12.37 -7.74 -6.49
CA THR A 86 11.97 -7.16 -5.20
C THR A 86 12.12 -5.65 -5.24
N ILE A 87 11.27 -4.94 -4.48
CA ILE A 87 11.28 -3.49 -4.41
C ILE A 87 11.75 -3.05 -3.01
N ALA A 88 12.67 -2.08 -2.99
CA ALA A 88 13.05 -1.36 -1.80
C ALA A 88 12.77 0.14 -1.98
N TYR A 89 12.22 0.78 -0.96
CA TYR A 89 11.87 2.19 -0.93
C TYR A 89 12.81 2.98 -0.05
N TYR A 90 13.23 4.13 -0.54
CA TYR A 90 14.15 5.01 0.16
C TYR A 90 13.62 6.44 0.14
N ASN A 91 13.98 7.22 1.15
CA ASN A 91 13.80 8.67 1.13
C ASN A 91 14.92 9.34 0.30
N GLN A 92 14.86 10.66 0.18
CA GLN A 92 15.84 11.46 -0.58
C GLN A 92 17.27 11.39 -0.01
N GLU A 93 17.43 11.02 1.26
CA GLU A 93 18.73 10.82 1.94
C GLU A 93 19.25 9.39 1.82
N ASN A 94 18.60 8.56 0.98
CA ASN A 94 18.90 7.14 0.80
C ASN A 94 18.71 6.29 2.07
N ARG A 95 17.92 6.76 3.05
CA ARG A 95 17.49 5.92 4.18
C ARG A 95 16.40 4.96 3.70
N LEU A 96 16.59 3.68 3.99
CA LEU A 96 15.59 2.64 3.70
C LEU A 96 14.32 2.91 4.50
N LEU A 97 13.18 2.99 3.81
CA LEU A 97 11.84 3.17 4.38
C LEU A 97 11.14 1.83 4.55
N LEU A 98 11.01 1.09 3.45
CA LEU A 98 10.30 -0.19 3.37
C LEU A 98 10.96 -1.04 2.29
N GLU A 99 11.01 -2.36 2.47
CA GLU A 99 11.48 -3.28 1.44
C GLU A 99 10.66 -4.56 1.41
N GLU A 100 10.45 -5.09 0.21
CA GLU A 100 9.80 -6.38 0.04
C GLU A 100 10.70 -7.50 0.57
N GLN A 101 10.08 -8.43 1.30
CA GLN A 101 10.79 -9.62 1.78
C GLN A 101 10.98 -10.60 0.62
N GLY A 102 12.21 -10.73 0.16
CA GLY A 102 12.61 -11.75 -0.80
C GLY A 102 13.75 -12.58 -0.24
N TRP A 103 13.56 -13.88 -0.09
CA TRP A 103 14.65 -14.76 0.28
C TRP A 103 14.90 -15.80 -0.78
N HIS A 104 16.18 -15.94 -1.14
CA HIS A 104 16.70 -16.86 -2.12
C HIS A 104 17.51 -17.94 -1.43
N GLY A 105 16.89 -19.08 -1.24
CA GLY A 105 17.48 -20.26 -0.65
C GLY A 105 16.84 -21.52 -1.25
N ALA A 106 16.98 -22.67 -0.61
CA ALA A 106 16.35 -23.92 -1.03
C ALA A 106 14.80 -23.80 -1.12
N LEU A 107 14.21 -22.87 -0.34
CA LEU A 107 12.81 -22.50 -0.39
C LEU A 107 12.72 -21.06 -0.91
N ASN A 108 12.48 -20.88 -2.20
CA ASN A 108 12.26 -19.55 -2.76
C ASN A 108 11.02 -18.88 -2.14
N LEU A 109 11.23 -17.87 -1.32
CA LEU A 109 10.16 -17.05 -0.79
C LEU A 109 9.98 -15.83 -1.70
N TYR A 110 8.88 -15.82 -2.42
CA TYR A 110 8.48 -14.68 -3.23
C TYR A 110 7.82 -13.62 -2.35
N ALA A 111 8.22 -12.36 -2.53
CA ALA A 111 7.61 -11.24 -1.84
C ALA A 111 6.12 -11.11 -2.17
N ARG A 112 5.76 -11.36 -3.42
CA ARG A 112 4.38 -11.37 -3.94
C ARG A 112 3.98 -12.77 -4.34
N LYS A 113 2.88 -13.25 -3.78
CA LYS A 113 2.34 -14.61 -4.03
C LYS A 113 0.92 -14.51 -4.53
N PHE A 114 0.71 -14.93 -5.77
CA PHE A 114 -0.59 -15.07 -6.40
C PHE A 114 -1.00 -16.54 -6.39
N LYS A 115 -1.81 -16.94 -5.43
CA LYS A 115 -2.33 -18.31 -5.34
C LYS A 115 -3.69 -18.37 -6.01
N PRO A 116 -3.84 -19.08 -7.15
CA PRO A 116 -5.13 -19.16 -7.84
C PRO A 116 -6.20 -19.80 -6.96
N ILE A 117 -7.41 -19.26 -7.08
CA ILE A 117 -8.61 -19.78 -6.43
C ILE A 117 -9.70 -20.03 -7.48
N LEU A 118 -10.71 -20.80 -7.10
CA LEU A 118 -11.86 -21.05 -7.99
C LEU A 118 -12.54 -19.73 -8.37
N GLY A 119 -12.91 -19.59 -9.62
CA GLY A 119 -13.54 -18.37 -10.16
C GLY A 119 -12.60 -17.43 -10.89
N GLY A 120 -11.30 -17.77 -11.00
CA GLY A 120 -10.34 -17.02 -11.81
C GLY A 120 -9.66 -15.85 -11.09
N ASP A 121 -9.86 -15.71 -9.79
CA ASP A 121 -9.16 -14.78 -8.92
C ASP A 121 -7.95 -15.42 -8.25
N TYR A 122 -7.21 -14.62 -7.48
CA TYR A 122 -6.09 -15.05 -6.68
C TYR A 122 -6.28 -14.67 -5.21
N ARG A 123 -5.88 -15.55 -4.32
CA ARG A 123 -5.47 -15.13 -2.98
C ARG A 123 -4.09 -14.52 -3.11
N LEU A 124 -3.99 -13.23 -2.83
CA LEU A 124 -2.76 -12.46 -2.91
C LEU A 124 -2.16 -12.29 -1.53
N THR A 125 -0.85 -12.50 -1.42
CA THR A 125 -0.06 -12.17 -0.24
C THR A 125 1.16 -11.36 -0.66
N VAL A 126 1.39 -10.24 0.03
CA VAL A 126 2.60 -9.43 -0.14
C VAL A 126 3.32 -9.34 1.19
N SER A 127 4.62 -9.59 1.18
CA SER A 127 5.46 -9.62 2.37
C SER A 127 6.53 -8.55 2.31
N PHE A 128 6.68 -7.80 3.40
CA PHE A 128 7.73 -6.81 3.59
C PHE A 128 8.57 -7.17 4.81
N GLU A 129 9.85 -6.81 4.79
CA GLU A 129 10.71 -6.91 5.95
C GLU A 129 10.17 -6.04 7.09
N SER A 130 10.16 -6.57 8.29
CA SER A 130 9.71 -5.86 9.48
C SER A 130 10.91 -5.30 10.24
N GLN A 131 10.89 -4.00 10.52
CA GLN A 131 11.94 -3.32 11.25
C GLN A 131 11.56 -3.25 12.74
N GLU A 132 12.46 -3.68 13.65
CA GLU A 132 12.16 -3.86 15.07
C GLU A 132 11.75 -2.54 15.76
N GLU A 133 12.47 -1.45 15.48
CA GLU A 133 12.25 -0.12 16.06
C GLU A 133 11.09 0.66 15.43
N GLU A 134 10.45 0.12 14.41
CA GLU A 134 9.38 0.79 13.68
C GLU A 134 8.07 0.78 14.47
N LYS A 135 7.42 1.94 14.57
CA LYS A 135 6.06 2.11 15.09
C LYS A 135 5.09 2.35 13.94
N LEU A 136 3.92 1.75 14.04
CA LEU A 136 2.93 1.71 12.98
C LEU A 136 1.59 2.24 13.50
N PHE A 137 1.01 3.21 12.79
CA PHE A 137 -0.23 3.89 13.18
C PHE A 137 -1.24 3.91 12.04
N GLY A 138 -2.50 4.26 12.34
CA GLY A 138 -3.55 4.41 11.33
C GLY A 138 -4.45 3.20 11.23
N MET A 139 -4.76 2.75 10.02
CA MET A 139 -5.63 1.62 9.68
C MET A 139 -7.12 1.85 9.92
N GLY A 140 -7.54 3.05 10.32
CA GLY A 140 -8.92 3.38 10.64
C GLY A 140 -9.25 3.18 12.11
N GLN A 141 -10.45 2.69 12.41
CA GLN A 141 -10.93 2.50 13.77
C GLN A 141 -11.18 1.01 14.05
N TYR A 142 -10.35 0.44 14.90
CA TYR A 142 -10.47 -0.92 15.39
C TYR A 142 -10.72 -0.91 16.91
N GLN A 143 -11.32 -1.99 17.44
CA GLN A 143 -11.59 -2.15 18.87
C GLN A 143 -10.35 -2.66 19.63
N GLN A 144 -9.19 -2.11 19.34
CA GLN A 144 -7.93 -2.46 19.99
C GLN A 144 -7.45 -1.30 20.87
N GLU A 145 -6.96 -1.64 22.05
CA GLU A 145 -6.52 -0.66 23.06
C GLU A 145 -5.09 -0.15 22.82
N VAL A 146 -4.52 -0.39 21.62
CA VAL A 146 -3.15 -0.02 21.30
C VAL A 146 -3.13 1.01 20.15
N MET A 147 -2.29 2.03 20.30
CA MET A 147 -2.05 3.01 19.25
C MET A 147 -0.97 2.53 18.27
N ASP A 148 0.09 1.93 18.76
CA ASP A 148 1.12 1.31 17.95
C ASP A 148 0.67 -0.09 17.53
N LEU A 149 0.46 -0.27 16.23
CA LEU A 149 -0.06 -1.51 15.65
C LEU A 149 1.03 -2.57 15.42
N LYS A 150 2.26 -2.31 15.83
CA LYS A 150 3.33 -3.31 15.75
C LYS A 150 2.90 -4.56 16.50
N TYR A 151 3.13 -5.72 15.91
CA TYR A 151 2.71 -7.06 16.39
C TYR A 151 1.20 -7.34 16.36
N CYS A 152 0.38 -6.43 15.81
CA CYS A 152 -1.04 -6.65 15.63
C CYS A 152 -1.35 -7.41 14.34
N SER A 153 -2.49 -8.07 14.33
CA SER A 153 -3.10 -8.63 13.13
C SER A 153 -4.51 -8.07 13.00
N LEU A 154 -4.81 -7.44 11.86
CA LEU A 154 -6.07 -6.76 11.60
C LEU A 154 -6.78 -7.40 10.41
N GLU A 155 -8.06 -7.67 10.55
CA GLU A 155 -8.92 -8.03 9.42
C GLU A 155 -9.22 -6.76 8.60
N LEU A 156 -9.02 -6.81 7.29
CA LEU A 156 -9.36 -5.72 6.38
C LEU A 156 -10.81 -5.90 5.92
N ALA A 157 -11.74 -5.55 6.78
CA ALA A 157 -13.17 -5.60 6.53
C ALA A 157 -13.91 -4.64 7.47
N HIS A 158 -15.01 -4.08 6.99
CA HIS A 158 -15.91 -3.31 7.86
C HIS A 158 -16.75 -4.25 8.72
N ARG A 159 -16.86 -3.92 10.00
CA ARG A 159 -17.68 -4.61 10.98
C ARG A 159 -18.52 -3.60 11.76
N ASN A 160 -19.49 -4.07 12.53
CA ASN A 160 -20.17 -3.21 13.48
C ASN A 160 -19.16 -2.65 14.50
N SER A 161 -19.18 -1.34 14.71
CA SER A 161 -18.24 -0.58 15.56
C SER A 161 -16.77 -0.63 15.08
N GLN A 162 -16.52 -0.96 13.82
CA GLN A 162 -15.18 -0.99 13.23
C GLN A 162 -15.19 -0.40 11.82
N ALA A 163 -14.32 0.56 11.56
CA ALA A 163 -14.06 1.11 10.24
C ALA A 163 -12.64 0.76 9.80
N SER A 164 -12.52 -0.03 8.73
CA SER A 164 -11.22 -0.39 8.15
C SER A 164 -10.84 0.64 7.09
N VAL A 165 -9.78 1.39 7.34
CA VAL A 165 -9.14 2.30 6.38
C VAL A 165 -7.70 1.82 6.21
N PRO A 166 -7.37 1.09 5.13
CA PRO A 166 -6.10 0.39 5.02
C PRO A 166 -4.93 1.34 4.64
N PHE A 167 -4.85 2.45 5.35
CA PHE A 167 -3.77 3.43 5.29
C PHE A 167 -2.95 3.36 6.58
N LEU A 168 -1.65 3.13 6.41
CA LEU A 168 -0.65 2.96 7.46
C LEU A 168 0.30 4.15 7.45
N LEU A 169 0.54 4.73 8.61
CA LEU A 169 1.58 5.72 8.87
C LEU A 169 2.73 5.07 9.66
N SER A 170 3.94 5.15 9.12
CA SER A 170 5.14 4.60 9.75
C SER A 170 6.02 5.69 10.38
N SER A 171 6.57 5.39 11.56
CA SER A 171 7.59 6.24 12.20
C SER A 171 8.89 6.36 11.39
N ARG A 172 9.06 5.57 10.34
CA ARG A 172 10.21 5.63 9.42
C ARG A 172 10.08 6.72 8.35
N GLY A 173 8.94 7.45 8.31
CA GLY A 173 8.70 8.55 7.39
C GLY A 173 8.07 8.12 6.05
N TYR A 174 7.19 7.13 6.09
CA TYR A 174 6.37 6.76 4.94
C TYR A 174 4.91 6.53 5.34
N GLY A 175 4.01 6.73 4.35
CA GLY A 175 2.62 6.31 4.39
C GLY A 175 2.38 5.23 3.34
N PHE A 176 1.56 4.23 3.67
CA PHE A 176 1.25 3.11 2.81
C PHE A 176 -0.25 2.86 2.77
N LEU A 177 -0.85 2.89 1.58
CA LEU A 177 -2.26 2.57 1.36
C LEU A 177 -2.37 1.24 0.60
N TRP A 178 -2.99 0.24 1.22
CA TRP A 178 -3.40 -0.99 0.55
C TRP A 178 -4.67 -0.72 -0.27
N HIS A 179 -4.49 -0.40 -1.55
CA HIS A 179 -5.55 0.02 -2.45
C HIS A 179 -6.27 -1.16 -3.08
N ASN A 180 -6.84 -2.01 -2.24
CA ASN A 180 -7.54 -3.23 -2.66
C ASN A 180 -8.84 -3.39 -1.86
N PRO A 181 -10.03 -3.43 -2.52
CA PRO A 181 -11.32 -3.51 -1.85
C PRO A 181 -11.69 -4.91 -1.35
N ALA A 182 -10.89 -5.93 -1.68
CA ALA A 182 -11.17 -7.29 -1.24
C ALA A 182 -11.00 -7.42 0.27
N VAL A 183 -11.85 -8.22 0.88
CA VAL A 183 -11.65 -8.65 2.27
C VAL A 183 -10.30 -9.36 2.38
N GLY A 184 -9.58 -9.05 3.43
CA GLY A 184 -8.24 -9.56 3.64
C GLY A 184 -7.77 -9.41 5.08
N LYS A 185 -6.48 -9.42 5.24
CA LYS A 185 -5.83 -9.29 6.54
C LYS A 185 -4.47 -8.62 6.39
N VAL A 186 -4.08 -7.84 7.39
CA VAL A 186 -2.68 -7.44 7.57
C VAL A 186 -2.14 -8.00 8.87
N THR A 187 -0.89 -8.44 8.87
CA THR A 187 -0.17 -8.88 10.06
C THR A 187 1.14 -8.11 10.15
N PHE A 188 1.29 -7.30 11.19
CA PHE A 188 2.50 -6.55 11.51
C PHE A 188 3.38 -7.39 12.43
N GLY A 189 3.99 -8.44 11.89
CA GLY A 189 4.78 -9.39 12.67
C GLY A 189 6.15 -8.87 13.07
N LYS A 190 6.87 -9.65 13.88
CA LYS A 190 8.23 -9.31 14.32
C LYS A 190 9.23 -9.33 13.16
N ASN A 191 9.17 -10.35 12.32
CA ASN A 191 10.12 -10.57 11.23
C ASN A 191 9.58 -10.16 9.87
N VAL A 192 8.25 -10.09 9.74
CA VAL A 192 7.59 -9.83 8.46
C VAL A 192 6.28 -9.09 8.66
N THR A 193 6.02 -8.11 7.81
CA THR A 193 4.71 -7.50 7.64
C THR A 193 4.06 -8.11 6.40
N GLN A 194 2.88 -8.70 6.58
CA GLN A 194 2.15 -9.35 5.48
C GLN A 194 0.79 -8.70 5.25
N TRP A 195 0.51 -8.37 3.98
CA TRP A 195 -0.79 -7.94 3.51
C TRP A 195 -1.40 -9.03 2.66
N GLU A 196 -2.65 -9.37 2.93
CA GLU A 196 -3.38 -10.41 2.23
C GLU A 196 -4.70 -9.87 1.68
N SER A 197 -5.04 -10.25 0.45
CA SER A 197 -6.40 -10.17 -0.10
C SER A 197 -6.89 -11.56 -0.43
N TYR A 198 -8.10 -11.90 -0.03
CA TYR A 198 -8.59 -13.27 -0.17
C TYR A 198 -9.09 -13.60 -1.57
N SER A 199 -9.52 -12.58 -2.34
CA SER A 199 -9.97 -12.74 -3.73
C SER A 199 -9.72 -11.45 -4.49
N THR A 200 -8.72 -11.46 -5.37
CA THR A 200 -8.37 -10.30 -6.19
C THR A 200 -7.67 -10.75 -7.47
N LYS A 201 -7.72 -9.93 -8.51
CA LYS A 201 -6.99 -10.15 -9.77
C LYS A 201 -5.65 -9.41 -9.80
N GLN A 202 -5.47 -8.43 -8.91
CA GLN A 202 -4.37 -7.48 -8.98
C GLN A 202 -3.89 -7.07 -7.59
N LEU A 203 -2.59 -6.94 -7.44
CA LEU A 203 -1.99 -6.13 -6.40
C LEU A 203 -2.14 -4.66 -6.75
N ASP A 204 -2.52 -3.85 -5.80
CA ASP A 204 -2.52 -2.41 -5.91
C ASP A 204 -2.23 -1.78 -4.54
N TYR A 205 -1.21 -0.95 -4.47
CA TYR A 205 -0.93 -0.14 -3.29
C TYR A 205 -0.27 1.19 -3.69
N TRP A 206 -0.42 2.15 -2.82
CA TRP A 206 0.18 3.46 -2.93
C TRP A 206 1.10 3.70 -1.74
N ILE A 207 2.25 4.32 -1.98
CA ILE A 207 3.24 4.63 -0.95
C ILE A 207 3.76 6.05 -1.15
N THR A 208 3.95 6.78 -0.05
CA THR A 208 4.49 8.13 -0.03
C THR A 208 5.62 8.25 0.98
N ALA A 209 6.51 9.22 0.78
CA ALA A 209 7.54 9.60 1.75
C ALA A 209 7.33 11.04 2.21
N GLY A 210 7.58 11.29 3.49
CA GLY A 210 7.53 12.62 4.10
C GLY A 210 8.49 12.74 5.27
N ASP A 211 8.91 13.97 5.57
CA ASP A 211 9.82 14.25 6.70
C ASP A 211 9.04 14.36 8.02
N THR A 212 7.74 14.62 7.92
CA THR A 212 6.83 14.70 9.08
C THR A 212 5.55 13.89 8.82
N PRO A 213 4.86 13.44 9.89
CA PRO A 213 3.55 12.82 9.76
C PRO A 213 2.54 13.70 9.02
N ALA A 214 2.57 15.01 9.23
CA ALA A 214 1.67 15.96 8.57
C ALA A 214 1.86 15.98 7.04
N GLU A 215 3.10 15.94 6.55
CA GLU A 215 3.36 15.86 5.10
C GLU A 215 2.84 14.56 4.49
N ILE A 216 2.92 13.46 5.23
CA ILE A 216 2.42 12.15 4.78
C ILE A 216 0.90 12.17 4.70
N GLU A 217 0.22 12.73 5.71
CA GLU A 217 -1.24 12.89 5.74
C GLU A 217 -1.73 13.86 4.65
N GLU A 218 -1.00 14.95 4.39
CA GLU A 218 -1.30 15.86 3.27
C GLU A 218 -1.21 15.13 1.92
N ALA A 219 -0.15 14.35 1.71
CA ALA A 219 0.02 13.57 0.47
C ALA A 219 -1.11 12.53 0.32
N TYR A 220 -1.53 11.89 1.40
CA TYR A 220 -2.66 10.97 1.41
C TYR A 220 -3.98 11.69 1.08
N ALA A 221 -4.24 12.85 1.70
CA ALA A 221 -5.44 13.67 1.42
C ALA A 221 -5.45 14.21 -0.02
N GLU A 222 -4.29 14.56 -0.59
CA GLU A 222 -4.19 14.93 -2.00
C GLU A 222 -4.51 13.74 -2.93
N ALA A 223 -4.06 12.55 -2.58
CA ALA A 223 -4.25 11.35 -3.39
C ALA A 223 -5.67 10.76 -3.31
N THR A 224 -6.36 10.90 -2.17
CA THR A 224 -7.67 10.27 -1.92
C THR A 224 -8.83 11.25 -1.84
N GLY A 225 -8.55 12.54 -1.74
CA GLY A 225 -9.54 13.61 -1.58
C GLY A 225 -9.36 14.36 -0.26
N LYS A 226 -9.50 15.67 -0.34
CA LYS A 226 -9.37 16.54 0.84
C LYS A 226 -10.56 16.36 1.77
N VAL A 227 -10.28 16.29 3.06
CA VAL A 227 -11.31 16.24 4.10
C VAL A 227 -12.08 17.59 4.11
N PRO A 228 -13.41 17.57 3.98
CA PRO A 228 -14.21 18.80 4.08
C PRO A 228 -14.20 19.35 5.52
N MET A 229 -14.40 20.66 5.64
CA MET A 229 -14.59 21.27 6.95
C MET A 229 -15.87 20.71 7.59
N MET A 230 -15.75 20.21 8.81
CA MET A 230 -16.91 19.73 9.56
C MET A 230 -17.87 20.90 9.87
N PRO A 231 -19.19 20.75 9.63
CA PRO A 231 -20.18 21.76 10.05
C PRO A 231 -20.18 21.95 11.57
N GLU A 232 -20.40 23.17 12.03
CA GLU A 232 -20.40 23.51 13.47
C GLU A 232 -21.33 22.62 14.29
N TYR A 233 -22.53 22.29 13.76
CA TYR A 233 -23.47 21.40 14.44
C TYR A 233 -22.92 19.99 14.67
N GLY A 234 -21.94 19.56 13.86
CA GLY A 234 -21.24 18.29 14.05
C GLY A 234 -20.39 18.22 15.31
N LEU A 235 -20.00 19.38 15.86
CA LEU A 235 -19.26 19.52 17.12
C LEU A 235 -20.16 19.66 18.36
N GLY A 236 -21.48 19.73 18.17
CA GLY A 236 -22.45 19.87 19.22
C GLY A 236 -22.83 18.56 19.90
N PHE A 237 -23.83 18.63 20.73
CA PHE A 237 -24.39 17.48 21.43
C PHE A 237 -25.15 16.55 20.47
N TRP A 238 -24.79 15.27 20.46
CA TRP A 238 -25.49 14.24 19.72
C TRP A 238 -26.25 13.34 20.67
N GLN A 239 -27.58 13.40 20.61
CA GLN A 239 -28.40 12.45 21.35
C GLN A 239 -28.73 11.25 20.52
N CYS A 240 -28.55 10.07 21.09
CA CYS A 240 -28.96 8.82 20.49
C CYS A 240 -29.70 7.97 21.53
N LYS A 241 -30.92 7.57 21.18
CA LYS A 241 -31.61 6.46 21.82
C LYS A 241 -31.80 5.39 20.75
N LEU A 242 -31.26 4.27 20.87
CA LEU A 242 -31.15 3.20 19.87
C LEU A 242 -32.36 3.08 18.91
N ARG A 243 -33.58 3.43 19.35
CA ARG A 243 -34.81 3.50 18.56
C ARG A 243 -35.70 4.62 19.00
N TYR A 244 -36.22 5.37 18.02
CA TYR A 244 -37.33 6.30 18.16
C TYR A 244 -38.45 5.81 17.25
N TRP A 245 -39.62 5.50 17.81
CA TRP A 245 -40.74 4.98 17.07
C TRP A 245 -41.65 6.08 16.51
N ASN A 246 -41.66 7.23 17.16
CA ASN A 246 -42.41 8.42 16.76
C ASN A 246 -41.72 9.68 17.25
N GLN A 247 -42.22 10.83 16.83
CA GLN A 247 -41.66 12.13 17.16
C GLN A 247 -41.73 12.45 18.67
N GLU A 248 -42.71 11.94 19.39
CA GLU A 248 -42.86 12.17 20.83
C GLU A 248 -41.77 11.48 21.67
N GLN A 249 -41.05 10.55 21.08
CA GLN A 249 -39.97 9.82 21.75
C GLN A 249 -38.60 10.50 21.58
N VAL A 250 -38.50 11.49 20.71
CA VAL A 250 -37.31 12.29 20.48
C VAL A 250 -37.25 13.40 21.54
#